data_2c29a8ddd4d0145e4e34ed8b0fc03c63
#
_entry.id   2c29a8ddd4d0145e4e34ed8b0fc03c63
#
_cell.length_a   1.000
_cell.length_b   1.000
_cell.length_c   1.000
_cell.angle_alpha   90.00
_cell.angle_beta   90.00
_cell.angle_gamma   90.00
#
_symmetry.space_group_name_H-M   'P 1'
#
loop_
_entity.id
_entity.type
_entity.pdbx_description
1 polymer ?
#
loop_
_entity_poly.entity_id
_entity_poly.type
_entity_poly.pdbx_seq_one_letter_code
_entity_poly.pdbx_strand_id
1 'polypeptide(L)'
;MRDIEKFIRGFSRFQEQYLKEPTALDSLRQGQHPRTLVIGCCDARVDPALLTGCDPGDIFVVRNIANLVPPCAPDAPPGVSSAIEFAVCGLEVARIIVLGHTMLGLMQLSPRHSRRNP
;
A
#
# COMPACT_ATOMS: atom_id res chain seq x y z
N MET A 1 -11.28 21.58 -8.54
CA MET A 1 -10.09 22.46 -8.67
C MET A 1 -9.38 22.69 -7.35
N ARG A 2 -10.11 22.96 -6.26
CA ARG A 2 -9.52 23.15 -4.91
C ARG A 2 -8.72 21.93 -4.43
N ASP A 3 -9.16 20.73 -4.72
CA ASP A 3 -8.48 19.50 -4.30
C ASP A 3 -7.15 19.34 -5.04
N ILE A 4 -7.11 19.63 -6.33
CA ILE A 4 -5.88 19.58 -7.13
C ILE A 4 -4.87 20.59 -6.61
N GLU A 5 -5.29 21.81 -6.29
CA GLU A 5 -4.40 22.84 -5.74
C GLU A 5 -3.81 22.40 -4.39
N LYS A 6 -4.61 21.76 -3.56
CA LYS A 6 -4.17 21.21 -2.28
C LYS A 6 -3.07 20.14 -2.50
N PHE A 7 -3.26 19.25 -3.46
CA PHE A 7 -2.27 18.20 -3.77
C PHE A 7 -0.98 18.78 -4.33
N ILE A 8 -1.07 19.78 -5.21
CA ILE A 8 0.10 20.47 -5.76
C ILE A 8 0.89 21.16 -4.65
N ARG A 9 0.22 21.87 -3.76
CA ARG A 9 0.88 22.50 -2.60
C ARG A 9 1.50 21.47 -1.67
N GLY A 10 0.81 20.36 -1.44
CA GLY A 10 1.35 19.26 -0.64
C GLY A 10 2.62 18.66 -1.25
N PHE A 11 2.64 18.47 -2.55
CA PHE A 11 3.82 17.99 -3.25
C PHE A 11 4.97 19.00 -3.18
N SER A 12 4.67 20.29 -3.30
CA SER A 12 5.69 21.33 -3.14
C SER A 12 6.32 21.31 -1.75
N ARG A 13 5.52 21.14 -0.71
CA ARG A 13 6.03 20.98 0.66
C ARG A 13 6.89 19.72 0.81
N PHE A 14 6.48 18.63 0.20
CA PHE A 14 7.27 17.39 0.18
C PHE A 14 8.63 17.63 -0.47
N GLN A 15 8.68 18.31 -1.62
CA GLN A 15 9.92 18.64 -2.29
C GLN A 15 10.84 19.50 -1.42
N GLU A 16 10.29 20.50 -0.74
CA GLU A 16 11.06 21.34 0.17
C GLU A 16 11.61 20.56 1.36
N GLN A 17 10.80 19.69 1.94
CA GLN A 17 11.17 18.95 3.13
C GLN A 17 12.16 17.82 2.85
N TYR A 18 12.02 17.11 1.73
CA TYR A 18 12.75 15.87 1.50
C TYR A 18 13.83 15.95 0.41
N LEU A 19 13.84 16.96 -0.45
CA LEU A 19 14.79 17.04 -1.56
C LEU A 19 15.90 18.08 -1.36
N LYS A 20 15.74 19.02 -0.44
CA LYS A 20 16.73 20.09 -0.19
C LYS A 20 17.71 19.79 0.94
N GLU A 21 17.38 18.92 1.87
CA GLU A 21 18.20 18.58 3.02
C GLU A 21 18.48 17.08 3.08
N PRO A 22 19.57 16.62 3.72
CA PRO A 22 19.76 15.20 3.97
C PRO A 22 18.60 14.63 4.77
N THR A 23 17.90 13.66 4.22
CA THR A 23 16.70 13.05 4.80
C THR A 23 16.72 11.54 4.63
N ALA A 24 15.71 10.85 5.15
CA ALA A 24 15.52 9.43 4.94
C ALA A 24 15.43 9.03 3.46
N LEU A 25 15.02 9.95 2.56
CA LEU A 25 14.99 9.68 1.12
C LEU A 25 16.37 9.59 0.47
N ASP A 26 17.40 10.16 1.09
CA ASP A 26 18.76 10.11 0.51
C ASP A 26 19.26 8.66 0.41
N SER A 27 18.97 7.83 1.40
CA SER A 27 19.31 6.41 1.36
C SER A 27 18.55 5.63 0.28
N LEU A 28 17.41 6.14 -0.18
CA LEU A 28 16.57 5.49 -1.20
C LEU A 28 16.97 5.82 -2.62
N ARG A 29 17.87 6.77 -2.84
CA ARG A 29 18.31 7.16 -4.19
C ARG A 29 18.96 6.03 -4.98
N GLN A 30 19.57 5.10 -4.30
CA GLN A 30 20.24 3.94 -4.90
C GLN A 30 19.44 2.65 -4.83
N GLY A 31 18.19 2.71 -4.39
CA GLY A 31 17.31 1.56 -4.27
C GLY A 31 16.59 1.51 -2.95
N GLN A 32 15.73 0.50 -2.78
CA GLN A 32 14.96 0.29 -1.57
C GLN A 32 15.29 -1.09 -0.98
N HIS A 33 15.30 -1.16 0.34
CA HIS A 33 15.55 -2.40 1.07
C HIS A 33 14.58 -2.55 2.25
N PRO A 34 13.25 -2.48 2.00
CA PRO A 34 12.29 -2.67 3.07
C PRO A 34 12.35 -4.10 3.59
N ARG A 35 12.18 -4.28 4.88
CA ARG A 35 12.19 -5.60 5.51
C ARG A 35 10.79 -6.17 5.70
N THR A 36 9.77 -5.37 5.43
CA THR A 36 8.38 -5.74 5.69
C THR A 36 7.52 -5.40 4.49
N LEU A 37 6.77 -6.40 4.02
CA LEU A 37 5.66 -6.19 3.10
C LEU A 37 4.39 -6.00 3.92
N VAL A 38 3.61 -4.97 3.59
CA VAL A 38 2.28 -4.76 4.16
C VAL A 38 1.24 -4.91 3.06
N ILE A 39 0.28 -5.78 3.27
CA ILE A 39 -0.88 -5.95 2.39
C ILE A 39 -2.07 -5.32 3.10
N GLY A 40 -2.57 -4.22 2.55
CA GLY A 40 -3.63 -3.44 3.17
C GLY A 40 -4.81 -3.15 2.25
N CYS A 41 -5.78 -2.45 2.79
CA CYS A 41 -6.95 -2.01 2.05
C CYS A 41 -6.72 -0.63 1.41
N CYS A 42 -7.40 -0.38 0.29
CA CYS A 42 -7.42 0.94 -0.37
C CYS A 42 -8.22 1.99 0.41
N ASP A 43 -8.93 1.60 1.45
CA ASP A 43 -9.73 2.51 2.27
C ASP A 43 -8.86 3.64 2.83
N ALA A 44 -9.33 4.88 2.67
CA ALA A 44 -8.56 6.08 3.05
C ALA A 44 -8.27 6.17 4.56
N ARG A 45 -9.02 5.44 5.38
CA ARG A 45 -8.89 5.45 6.84
C ARG A 45 -7.73 4.58 7.35
N VAL A 46 -7.20 3.71 6.52
CA VAL A 46 -6.21 2.69 6.91
C VAL A 46 -4.95 2.75 6.05
N ASP A 47 -4.42 3.93 5.86
CA ASP A 47 -3.13 4.09 5.20
C ASP A 47 -2.04 3.46 6.08
N PRO A 48 -1.34 2.41 5.61
CA PRO A 48 -0.38 1.68 6.44
C PRO A 48 0.75 2.56 6.99
N ALA A 49 1.26 3.50 6.21
CA ALA A 49 2.34 4.37 6.65
C ALA A 49 1.88 5.34 7.75
N LEU A 50 0.65 5.88 7.63
CA LEU A 50 0.09 6.74 8.66
C LEU A 50 -0.19 6.00 9.95
N LEU A 51 -0.78 4.79 9.85
CA LEU A 51 -1.13 3.99 11.02
C LEU A 51 0.09 3.54 11.82
N THR A 52 1.18 3.24 11.14
CA THR A 52 2.37 2.66 11.76
C THR A 52 3.45 3.70 12.06
N GLY A 53 3.29 4.92 11.57
CA GLY A 53 4.31 5.96 11.72
C GLY A 53 5.62 5.62 11.03
N CYS A 54 5.56 4.89 9.92
CA CYS A 54 6.75 4.49 9.17
C CYS A 54 7.41 5.67 8.47
N ASP A 55 8.72 5.59 8.35
CA ASP A 55 9.49 6.46 7.49
C ASP A 55 9.55 5.91 6.06
N PRO A 56 9.86 6.75 5.05
CA PRO A 56 10.09 6.28 3.70
C PRO A 56 11.14 5.16 3.66
N GLY A 57 10.80 4.05 3.03
CA GLY A 57 11.69 2.89 2.90
C GLY A 57 11.50 1.80 3.94
N ASP A 58 10.73 2.04 5.01
CA ASP A 58 10.52 1.04 6.06
C ASP A 58 9.65 -0.13 5.58
N ILE A 59 8.66 0.16 4.76
CA ILE A 59 7.69 -0.85 4.30
C ILE A 59 7.54 -0.83 2.78
N PHE A 60 7.31 -2.00 2.22
CA PHE A 60 6.83 -2.19 0.86
C PHE A 60 5.34 -2.50 0.93
N VAL A 61 4.51 -1.73 0.25
CA VAL A 61 3.06 -1.76 0.47
C VAL A 61 2.33 -2.13 -0.81
N VAL A 62 1.40 -3.05 -0.71
CA VAL A 62 0.37 -3.28 -1.72
C VAL A 62 -1.00 -3.12 -1.07
N ARG A 63 -1.91 -2.43 -1.75
CA ARG A 63 -3.26 -2.17 -1.26
C ARG A 63 -4.28 -2.61 -2.29
N ASN A 64 -5.36 -3.21 -1.82
CA ASN A 64 -6.50 -3.59 -2.66
C ASN A 64 -7.80 -3.40 -1.89
N ILE A 65 -8.92 -3.85 -2.45
CA ILE A 65 -10.19 -3.81 -1.74
C ILE A 65 -10.22 -4.96 -0.74
N ALA A 66 -10.35 -4.61 0.54
CA ALA A 66 -10.46 -5.54 1.66
C ALA A 66 -9.19 -6.37 1.94
N ASN A 67 -8.00 -5.83 1.61
CA ASN A 67 -6.71 -6.49 1.90
C ASN A 67 -6.65 -7.97 1.52
N LEU A 68 -7.25 -8.34 0.40
CA LEU A 68 -7.33 -9.73 -0.05
C LEU A 68 -5.99 -10.23 -0.58
N VAL A 69 -5.68 -11.49 -0.25
CA VAL A 69 -4.56 -12.21 -0.83
C VAL A 69 -5.14 -13.30 -1.73
N PRO A 70 -4.93 -13.22 -3.06
CA PRO A 70 -5.45 -14.24 -3.95
C PRO A 70 -4.70 -15.56 -3.80
N PRO A 71 -5.33 -16.69 -4.17
CA PRO A 71 -4.63 -17.97 -4.24
C PRO A 71 -3.45 -17.90 -5.21
N CYS A 72 -2.37 -18.61 -4.90
CA CYS A 72 -1.26 -18.75 -5.82
C CYS A 72 -1.68 -19.67 -6.98
N ALA A 73 -1.83 -19.10 -8.16
CA ALA A 73 -2.23 -19.83 -9.37
C ALA A 73 -1.50 -19.26 -10.59
N PRO A 74 -1.15 -20.09 -11.59
CA PRO A 74 -0.39 -19.64 -12.77
C PRO A 74 -1.11 -18.57 -13.58
N ASP A 75 -2.43 -18.55 -13.56
CA ASP A 75 -3.32 -17.64 -14.29
C ASP A 75 -3.93 -16.56 -13.39
N ALA A 76 -3.43 -16.42 -12.16
CA ALA A 76 -3.90 -15.37 -11.26
C ALA A 76 -3.61 -13.99 -11.87
N PRO A 77 -4.55 -13.03 -11.76
CA PRO A 77 -4.31 -11.68 -12.24
C PRO A 77 -3.07 -11.06 -11.59
N PRO A 78 -2.28 -10.25 -12.31
CA PRO A 78 -1.18 -9.52 -11.72
C PRO A 78 -1.70 -8.49 -10.69
N GLY A 79 -0.85 -8.03 -9.80
CA GLY A 79 -1.18 -7.07 -8.76
C GLY A 79 -0.66 -7.56 -7.42
N VAL A 80 -1.54 -8.04 -6.54
CA VAL A 80 -1.11 -8.51 -5.20
C VAL A 80 -0.12 -9.65 -5.30
N SER A 81 -0.37 -10.65 -6.16
CA SER A 81 0.54 -11.78 -6.35
C SER A 81 1.91 -11.35 -6.85
N SER A 82 1.98 -10.44 -7.81
CA SER A 82 3.25 -9.93 -8.33
C SER A 82 3.99 -9.10 -7.29
N ALA A 83 3.28 -8.33 -6.46
CA ALA A 83 3.89 -7.58 -5.37
C ALA A 83 4.48 -8.51 -4.31
N ILE A 84 3.79 -9.59 -3.96
CA ILE A 84 4.28 -10.60 -3.01
C ILE A 84 5.53 -11.30 -3.58
N GLU A 85 5.49 -11.71 -4.83
CA GLU A 85 6.64 -12.35 -5.49
C GLU A 85 7.85 -11.41 -5.49
N PHE A 86 7.68 -10.16 -5.87
CA PHE A 86 8.77 -9.19 -5.87
C PHE A 86 9.30 -8.94 -4.45
N ALA A 87 8.43 -8.81 -3.47
CA ALA A 87 8.84 -8.59 -2.08
C ALA A 87 9.63 -9.78 -1.52
N VAL A 88 9.19 -11.00 -1.79
CA VAL A 88 9.83 -12.21 -1.26
C VAL A 88 11.09 -12.56 -2.03
N CYS A 89 11.03 -12.58 -3.35
CA CYS A 89 12.13 -13.06 -4.19
C CYS A 89 13.10 -11.94 -4.58
N GLY A 90 12.61 -10.72 -4.80
CA GLY A 90 13.43 -9.59 -5.20
C GLY A 90 13.97 -8.77 -4.03
N LEU A 91 13.13 -8.40 -3.10
CA LEU A 91 13.51 -7.58 -1.94
C LEU A 91 13.93 -8.41 -0.72
N GLU A 92 13.59 -9.68 -0.70
CA GLU A 92 13.91 -10.58 0.42
C GLU A 92 13.42 -10.06 1.77
N VAL A 93 12.18 -9.62 1.82
CA VAL A 93 11.58 -9.10 3.05
C VAL A 93 11.58 -10.14 4.17
N ALA A 94 11.75 -9.68 5.39
CA ALA A 94 11.80 -10.56 6.57
C ALA A 94 10.42 -10.98 7.04
N ARG A 95 9.38 -10.21 6.72
CA ARG A 95 8.01 -10.46 7.19
C ARG A 95 6.96 -9.91 6.26
N ILE A 96 5.78 -10.48 6.36
CA ILE A 96 4.57 -10.02 5.66
C ILE A 96 3.50 -9.75 6.71
N ILE A 97 2.91 -8.56 6.65
CA ILE A 97 1.80 -8.17 7.51
C ILE A 97 0.55 -8.00 6.63
N VAL A 98 -0.52 -8.71 6.97
CA VAL A 98 -1.84 -8.48 6.36
C VAL A 98 -2.62 -7.59 7.32
N LEU A 99 -2.87 -6.36 6.90
CA LEU A 99 -3.52 -5.35 7.72
C LEU A 99 -5.01 -5.31 7.41
N GLY A 100 -5.82 -5.87 8.30
CA GLY A 100 -7.27 -5.83 8.21
C GLY A 100 -7.87 -4.66 9.00
N HIS A 101 -9.13 -4.35 8.73
CA HIS A 101 -9.89 -3.36 9.47
C HIS A 101 -11.40 -3.67 9.39
N THR A 102 -12.19 -2.98 10.22
CA THR A 102 -13.64 -3.05 10.19
C THR A 102 -14.21 -2.20 9.05
N MET A 103 -15.46 -2.39 8.69
CA MET A 103 -16.16 -1.64 7.64
C MET A 103 -15.48 -1.76 6.26
N LEU A 104 -15.02 -2.96 5.93
CA LEU A 104 -14.40 -3.25 4.63
C LEU A 104 -15.39 -3.01 3.49
N GLY A 105 -14.93 -2.41 2.39
CA GLY A 105 -15.73 -2.15 1.22
C GLY A 105 -16.39 -3.40 0.64
N LEU A 106 -15.70 -4.54 0.68
CA LEU A 106 -16.24 -5.82 0.24
C LEU A 106 -17.40 -6.28 1.12
N MET A 107 -17.34 -6.05 2.42
CA MET A 107 -18.43 -6.35 3.34
C MET A 107 -19.66 -5.47 3.08
N GLN A 108 -19.44 -4.23 2.68
CA GLN A 108 -20.51 -3.32 2.30
C GLN A 108 -21.19 -3.73 0.99
N LEU A 109 -20.47 -4.36 0.09
CA LEU A 109 -20.99 -4.84 -1.20
C LEU A 109 -21.68 -6.20 -1.08
N SER A 110 -21.33 -7.00 -0.08
CA SER A 110 -21.85 -8.35 0.12
C SER A 110 -23.39 -8.43 0.14
N PRO A 111 -24.14 -7.55 0.83
CA PRO A 111 -25.59 -7.58 0.80
C PRO A 111 -26.20 -7.30 -0.59
N ARG A 112 -25.52 -6.52 -1.38
CA ARG A 112 -25.96 -6.23 -2.76
C ARG A 112 -25.68 -7.39 -3.70
N HIS A 113 -24.60 -8.11 -3.46
CA HIS A 113 -24.24 -9.27 -4.26
C HIS A 113 -25.20 -10.43 -4.04
N SER A 114 -25.61 -10.65 -2.79
CA SER A 114 -26.58 -11.70 -2.46
C SER A 114 -27.98 -11.43 -3.01
N ARG A 115 -28.30 -10.17 -3.32
CA ARG A 115 -29.60 -9.79 -3.92
C ARG A 115 -29.64 -9.94 -5.44
N ARG A 116 -28.49 -10.16 -6.09
CA ARG A 116 -28.41 -10.28 -7.55
C ARG A 116 -28.35 -11.72 -8.05
N ASN A 117 -28.26 -12.68 -7.16
CA ASN A 117 -28.40 -14.09 -7.49
C ASN A 117 -29.83 -14.52 -7.17
N PRO A 118 -30.65 -14.77 -8.20
CA PRO A 118 -31.97 -15.36 -7.99
C PRO A 118 -31.83 -16.79 -7.46
#